data_1fe6065c469dea5a79aa3e08673b8518
#
_entry.id   1fe6065c469dea5a79aa3e08673b8518
#
_cell.length_a   1.000
_cell.length_b   1.000
_cell.length_c   1.000
_cell.angle_alpha   90.00
_cell.angle_beta   90.00
_cell.angle_gamma   90.00
#
_symmetry.space_group_name_H-M   'P 1'
#
loop_
_entity.id
_entity.type
_entity.pdbx_description
1 polymer ?
#
loop_
_entity_poly.entity_id
_entity_poly.type
_entity_poly.pdbx_seq_one_letter_code
_entity_poly.pdbx_strand_id
1 'polypeptide(L)'
;MVKEYIMISALYNMLEQLVGDSVALDRAIAGEELSYKDGLELMNYDNQHILAAVADNARKKLVGDTVTFAASYYMNYTNVCAASCQMCAFYRKEGADDAYTLTPQEIEQRVGIAEQMGATEVHIVGGFHPRLPLEYYEDMMKSIKKSHPKLNIKALTAAEIHFLSKLTKNSTKEILSRLKTAGLDSMPGGGAELFHPEIRDKIVRGKCTGQQWLDVIEEAHNMGIQSNVTMLYGHIEKPEHIIDHLIKIRELQKKTHGFITLIPLKFSLDNTELEQQHLVNNECSSLYDLKITALSRLMLANVLNNISVYWVAYGKKLAQVALSNGGSDLVGTAFSEEIYRAAGKPTASSVEELATMVKEIGRSPAQRNTHFGILKQF
;
A
#
# COMPACT_ATOMS: atom_id res chain seq x y z
N MET A 1 32.02 -36.78 -4.97
CA MET A 1 30.76 -37.50 -5.20
C MET A 1 30.15 -38.07 -3.93
N VAL A 2 30.75 -39.11 -3.23
CA VAL A 2 30.10 -39.70 -2.05
C VAL A 2 29.97 -38.71 -0.87
N LYS A 3 30.99 -37.90 -0.57
CA LYS A 3 30.91 -36.85 0.47
C LYS A 3 29.90 -35.73 0.14
N GLU A 4 29.82 -35.33 -1.10
CA GLU A 4 28.80 -34.33 -1.57
C GLU A 4 27.39 -34.89 -1.41
N TYR A 5 27.18 -36.16 -1.78
CA TYR A 5 25.87 -36.80 -1.64
C TYR A 5 25.42 -36.91 -0.18
N ILE A 6 26.35 -37.28 0.73
CA ILE A 6 26.08 -37.36 2.17
C ILE A 6 25.77 -35.98 2.74
N MET A 7 26.50 -34.93 2.32
CA MET A 7 26.30 -33.57 2.78
C MET A 7 24.94 -32.99 2.29
N ILE A 8 24.59 -33.27 1.03
CA ILE A 8 23.29 -32.88 0.46
C ILE A 8 22.15 -33.62 1.17
N SER A 9 22.29 -34.93 1.44
CA SER A 9 21.28 -35.72 2.16
C SER A 9 21.12 -35.26 3.60
N ALA A 10 22.21 -34.95 4.30
CA ALA A 10 22.17 -34.41 5.68
C ALA A 10 21.52 -33.02 5.73
N LEU A 11 21.82 -32.16 4.76
CA LEU A 11 21.21 -30.85 4.63
C LEU A 11 19.70 -30.97 4.32
N TYR A 12 19.32 -31.91 3.47
CA TYR A 12 17.91 -32.16 3.13
C TYR A 12 17.13 -32.61 4.36
N ASN A 13 17.64 -33.61 5.11
CA ASN A 13 17.01 -34.09 6.34
C ASN A 13 16.92 -33.00 7.42
N MET A 14 17.94 -32.13 7.52
CA MET A 14 17.91 -31.00 8.43
C MET A 14 16.86 -29.96 8.01
N LEU A 15 16.72 -29.68 6.72
CA LEU A 15 15.70 -28.78 6.18
C LEU A 15 14.29 -29.37 6.39
N GLU A 16 14.07 -30.67 6.16
CA GLU A 16 12.79 -31.32 6.48
C GLU A 16 12.44 -31.20 7.96
N GLN A 17 13.40 -31.40 8.86
CA GLN A 17 13.17 -31.22 10.31
C GLN A 17 12.87 -29.78 10.70
N LEU A 18 13.44 -28.78 9.99
CA LEU A 18 13.21 -27.37 10.24
C LEU A 18 11.88 -26.90 9.66
N VAL A 19 11.47 -27.43 8.51
CA VAL A 19 10.22 -27.06 7.83
C VAL A 19 9.00 -27.65 8.54
N GLY A 20 9.13 -28.87 9.09
CA GLY A 20 8.00 -29.59 9.66
C GLY A 20 6.92 -29.95 8.61
N ASP A 21 5.86 -30.58 9.08
CA ASP A 21 4.70 -30.95 8.21
C ASP A 21 3.75 -29.76 8.06
N SER A 22 3.88 -28.97 6.99
CA SER A 22 2.95 -27.88 6.65
C SER A 22 2.47 -28.00 5.21
N VAL A 23 1.23 -28.41 5.05
CA VAL A 23 0.59 -28.53 3.71
C VAL A 23 0.49 -27.16 3.02
N ALA A 24 0.25 -26.10 3.78
CA ALA A 24 0.19 -24.75 3.24
C ALA A 24 1.55 -24.29 2.71
N LEU A 25 2.64 -24.65 3.40
CA LEU A 25 3.99 -24.31 2.96
C LEU A 25 4.39 -25.08 1.69
N ASP A 26 4.05 -26.38 1.60
CA ASP A 26 4.28 -27.19 0.41
C ASP A 26 3.56 -26.63 -0.82
N ARG A 27 2.29 -26.23 -0.67
CA ARG A 27 1.52 -25.54 -1.72
C ARG A 27 2.16 -24.23 -2.13
N ALA A 28 2.61 -23.42 -1.16
CA ALA A 28 3.31 -22.16 -1.43
C ALA A 28 4.61 -22.40 -2.23
N ILE A 29 5.40 -23.42 -1.89
CA ILE A 29 6.63 -23.81 -2.61
C ILE A 29 6.31 -24.27 -4.03
N ALA A 30 5.21 -25.04 -4.20
CA ALA A 30 4.73 -25.49 -5.51
C ALA A 30 4.17 -24.33 -6.36
N GLY A 31 3.89 -23.17 -5.76
CA GLY A 31 3.30 -22.02 -6.44
C GLY A 31 1.79 -22.15 -6.67
N GLU A 32 1.14 -23.00 -5.88
CA GLU A 32 -0.31 -23.19 -5.91
C GLU A 32 -1.04 -21.99 -5.27
N GLU A 33 -2.29 -21.79 -5.66
CA GLU A 33 -3.15 -20.79 -5.01
C GLU A 33 -3.53 -21.26 -3.61
N LEU A 34 -3.19 -20.41 -2.62
CA LEU A 34 -3.44 -20.72 -1.21
C LEU A 34 -4.90 -20.44 -0.83
N SER A 35 -5.53 -21.39 -0.16
CA SER A 35 -6.87 -21.23 0.40
C SER A 35 -6.87 -20.34 1.65
N TYR A 36 -8.07 -20.01 2.13
CA TYR A 36 -8.25 -19.33 3.42
C TYR A 36 -7.60 -20.11 4.59
N LYS A 37 -7.75 -21.45 4.57
CA LYS A 37 -7.17 -22.32 5.60
C LYS A 37 -5.63 -22.32 5.54
N ASP A 38 -5.07 -22.38 4.32
CA ASP A 38 -3.62 -22.32 4.13
C ASP A 38 -3.06 -20.99 4.63
N GLY A 39 -3.75 -19.87 4.34
CA GLY A 39 -3.37 -18.56 4.84
C GLY A 39 -3.35 -18.47 6.37
N LEU A 40 -4.34 -19.03 7.05
CA LEU A 40 -4.38 -19.10 8.50
C LEU A 40 -3.26 -19.98 9.07
N GLU A 41 -2.97 -21.12 8.43
CA GLU A 41 -1.85 -21.99 8.81
C GLU A 41 -0.52 -21.24 8.72
N LEU A 42 -0.25 -20.56 7.58
CA LEU A 42 0.97 -19.77 7.42
C LEU A 42 1.04 -18.56 8.37
N MET A 43 -0.09 -17.94 8.70
CA MET A 43 -0.12 -16.86 9.68
C MET A 43 0.30 -17.32 11.08
N ASN A 44 -0.02 -18.57 11.44
CA ASN A 44 0.36 -19.19 12.71
C ASN A 44 1.65 -20.01 12.63
N TYR A 45 2.31 -20.07 11.48
CA TYR A 45 3.54 -20.84 11.30
C TYR A 45 4.69 -20.20 12.09
N ASP A 46 5.33 -20.99 12.95
CA ASP A 46 6.30 -20.47 13.95
C ASP A 46 7.66 -20.11 13.35
N ASN A 47 8.12 -20.85 12.31
CA ASN A 47 9.44 -20.63 11.75
C ASN A 47 9.45 -19.51 10.72
N GLN A 48 9.66 -18.28 11.21
CA GLN A 48 9.68 -17.07 10.37
C GLN A 48 10.76 -17.10 9.29
N HIS A 49 11.91 -17.75 9.54
CA HIS A 49 13.00 -17.83 8.56
C HIS A 49 12.63 -18.69 7.36
N ILE A 50 11.95 -19.81 7.59
CA ILE A 50 11.44 -20.67 6.51
C ILE A 50 10.36 -19.95 5.71
N LEU A 51 9.40 -19.32 6.40
CA LEU A 51 8.35 -18.54 5.71
C LEU A 51 8.95 -17.43 4.84
N ALA A 52 9.94 -16.70 5.35
CA ALA A 52 10.66 -15.68 4.62
C ALA A 52 11.38 -16.25 3.38
N ALA A 53 12.09 -17.36 3.54
CA ALA A 53 12.81 -18.00 2.43
C ALA A 53 11.86 -18.46 1.31
N VAL A 54 10.71 -19.05 1.66
CA VAL A 54 9.68 -19.47 0.69
C VAL A 54 9.08 -18.25 -0.01
N ALA A 55 8.76 -17.18 0.72
CA ALA A 55 8.24 -15.95 0.15
C ALA A 55 9.26 -15.25 -0.77
N ASP A 56 10.54 -15.22 -0.38
CA ASP A 56 11.58 -14.62 -1.22
C ASP A 56 11.85 -15.46 -2.49
N ASN A 57 11.82 -16.79 -2.39
CA ASN A 57 11.89 -17.66 -3.57
C ASN A 57 10.71 -17.43 -4.52
N ALA A 58 9.48 -17.30 -4.00
CA ALA A 58 8.31 -16.96 -4.80
C ALA A 58 8.47 -15.58 -5.47
N ARG A 59 8.92 -14.57 -4.72
CA ARG A 59 9.25 -13.23 -5.25
C ARG A 59 10.26 -13.34 -6.40
N LYS A 60 11.37 -14.08 -6.19
CA LYS A 60 12.43 -14.24 -7.20
C LYS A 60 11.91 -14.86 -8.49
N LYS A 61 11.07 -15.88 -8.39
CA LYS A 61 10.43 -16.52 -9.56
C LYS A 61 9.49 -15.56 -10.32
N LEU A 62 8.75 -14.70 -9.61
CA LEU A 62 7.71 -13.83 -10.18
C LEU A 62 8.24 -12.51 -10.76
N VAL A 63 9.21 -11.88 -10.10
CA VAL A 63 9.67 -10.52 -10.42
C VAL A 63 11.20 -10.37 -10.49
N GLY A 64 11.95 -11.45 -10.33
CA GLY A 64 13.41 -11.43 -10.40
C GLY A 64 14.09 -10.70 -9.23
N ASP A 65 15.33 -10.25 -9.40
CA ASP A 65 16.13 -9.62 -8.34
C ASP A 65 16.06 -8.08 -8.36
N THR A 66 15.31 -7.49 -9.27
CA THR A 66 15.10 -6.05 -9.31
C THR A 66 14.19 -5.60 -8.17
N VAL A 67 14.62 -4.58 -7.44
CA VAL A 67 13.77 -3.84 -6.50
C VAL A 67 13.44 -2.48 -7.10
N THR A 68 12.16 -2.17 -7.19
CA THR A 68 11.69 -0.93 -7.77
C THR A 68 11.33 0.13 -6.73
N PHE A 69 11.31 1.38 -7.13
CA PHE A 69 10.77 2.53 -6.38
C PHE A 69 10.42 3.66 -7.34
N ALA A 70 9.42 4.47 -6.99
CA ALA A 70 9.06 5.66 -7.75
C ALA A 70 9.75 6.92 -7.18
N ALA A 71 9.96 7.94 -8.01
CA ALA A 71 10.17 9.30 -7.52
C ALA A 71 8.77 9.92 -7.30
N SER A 72 8.26 9.81 -6.09
CA SER A 72 6.89 10.19 -5.73
C SER A 72 6.87 11.41 -4.81
N TYR A 73 5.95 12.33 -5.08
CA TYR A 73 5.66 13.48 -4.22
C TYR A 73 4.25 13.32 -3.64
N TYR A 74 4.15 13.36 -2.32
CA TYR A 74 2.88 13.25 -1.61
C TYR A 74 2.30 14.63 -1.36
N MET A 75 1.00 14.75 -1.54
CA MET A 75 0.29 15.99 -1.32
C MET A 75 -1.06 15.73 -0.66
N ASN A 76 -1.25 16.36 0.49
CA ASN A 76 -2.54 16.34 1.16
C ASN A 76 -3.21 17.68 0.90
N TYR A 77 -4.26 17.69 0.06
CA TYR A 77 -4.95 18.92 -0.32
C TYR A 77 -5.77 19.53 0.82
N THR A 78 -6.16 18.73 1.81
CA THR A 78 -6.83 19.20 3.04
C THR A 78 -6.67 18.17 4.15
N ASN A 79 -6.60 18.64 5.41
CA ASN A 79 -6.76 17.81 6.60
C ASN A 79 -8.17 17.89 7.20
N VAL A 80 -9.05 18.76 6.67
CA VAL A 80 -10.46 18.83 7.08
C VAL A 80 -11.19 17.56 6.65
N CYS A 81 -11.78 16.84 7.62
CA CYS A 81 -12.41 15.56 7.34
C CYS A 81 -13.72 15.38 8.09
N ALA A 82 -14.79 15.06 7.35
CA ALA A 82 -16.10 14.70 7.93
C ALA A 82 -16.09 13.30 8.58
N ALA A 83 -15.14 12.44 8.19
CA ALA A 83 -14.87 11.18 8.89
C ALA A 83 -14.02 11.44 10.14
N SER A 84 -14.20 10.61 11.17
CA SER A 84 -13.46 10.68 12.42
C SER A 84 -12.88 9.30 12.76
N CYS A 85 -11.98 8.82 11.91
CA CYS A 85 -11.38 7.50 12.06
C CYS A 85 -10.46 7.45 13.28
N GLN A 86 -10.67 6.48 14.18
CA GLN A 86 -9.90 6.36 15.42
C GLN A 86 -8.40 6.07 15.19
N MET A 87 -8.06 5.56 14.02
CA MET A 87 -6.68 5.24 13.64
C MET A 87 -5.93 6.40 12.98
N CYS A 88 -6.57 7.57 12.78
CA CYS A 88 -6.03 8.66 11.99
C CYS A 88 -5.57 9.83 12.87
N ALA A 89 -4.26 10.12 12.87
CA ALA A 89 -3.68 11.29 13.55
C ALA A 89 -3.77 12.58 12.70
N PHE A 90 -4.06 12.47 11.41
CA PHE A 90 -3.99 13.58 10.46
C PHE A 90 -5.27 14.43 10.37
N TYR A 91 -6.46 13.82 10.54
CA TYR A 91 -7.72 14.54 10.33
C TYR A 91 -7.92 15.69 11.31
N ARG A 92 -8.61 16.75 10.81
CA ARG A 92 -9.07 17.88 11.62
C ARG A 92 -10.55 18.11 11.38
N LYS A 93 -11.23 18.55 12.42
CA LYS A 93 -12.59 19.11 12.28
C LYS A 93 -12.49 20.48 11.61
N GLU A 94 -13.54 20.83 10.87
CA GLU A 94 -13.63 22.15 10.29
C GLU A 94 -13.57 23.22 11.39
N GLY A 95 -12.75 24.27 11.19
CA GLY A 95 -12.54 25.35 12.16
C GLY A 95 -11.49 25.06 13.24
N ALA A 96 -10.80 23.91 13.20
CA ALA A 96 -9.63 23.70 14.05
C ALA A 96 -8.49 24.64 13.66
N ASP A 97 -7.66 25.07 14.63
CA ASP A 97 -6.61 26.09 14.44
C ASP A 97 -5.57 25.68 13.37
N ASP A 98 -5.32 24.38 13.22
CA ASP A 98 -4.38 23.82 12.24
C ASP A 98 -5.11 23.15 11.04
N ALA A 99 -6.41 23.42 10.86
CA ALA A 99 -7.16 22.99 9.69
C ALA A 99 -6.76 23.80 8.46
N TYR A 100 -6.56 23.11 7.34
CA TYR A 100 -6.23 23.75 6.08
C TYR A 100 -6.91 23.09 4.88
N THR A 101 -7.03 23.86 3.81
CA THR A 101 -7.45 23.39 2.48
C THR A 101 -6.69 24.20 1.44
N LEU A 102 -5.94 23.52 0.59
CA LEU A 102 -5.17 24.15 -0.48
C LEU A 102 -6.08 24.55 -1.63
N THR A 103 -5.78 25.66 -2.27
CA THR A 103 -6.40 26.02 -3.54
C THR A 103 -5.79 25.22 -4.70
N PRO A 104 -6.49 25.04 -5.85
CA PRO A 104 -5.90 24.42 -7.02
C PRO A 104 -4.59 25.06 -7.49
N GLN A 105 -4.43 26.38 -7.30
CA GLN A 105 -3.21 27.13 -7.61
C GLN A 105 -2.04 26.77 -6.68
N GLU A 106 -2.30 26.67 -5.38
CA GLU A 106 -1.27 26.24 -4.41
C GLU A 106 -0.83 24.79 -4.67
N ILE A 107 -1.77 23.94 -5.08
CA ILE A 107 -1.48 22.55 -5.46
C ILE A 107 -0.59 22.52 -6.70
N GLU A 108 -0.92 23.29 -7.74
CA GLU A 108 -0.13 23.36 -8.97
C GLU A 108 1.30 23.87 -8.69
N GLN A 109 1.46 24.89 -7.86
CA GLN A 109 2.78 25.39 -7.45
C GLN A 109 3.61 24.31 -6.75
N ARG A 110 3.01 23.53 -5.84
CA ARG A 110 3.68 22.40 -5.16
C ARG A 110 4.05 21.28 -6.14
N VAL A 111 3.21 21.03 -7.14
CA VAL A 111 3.52 20.08 -8.23
C VAL A 111 4.71 20.56 -9.06
N GLY A 112 4.84 21.86 -9.31
CA GLY A 112 6.02 22.43 -9.94
C GLY A 112 7.32 22.19 -9.16
N ILE A 113 7.26 22.28 -7.82
CA ILE A 113 8.38 21.91 -6.94
C ILE A 113 8.67 20.41 -7.05
N ALA A 114 7.64 19.57 -7.05
CA ALA A 114 7.78 18.12 -7.19
C ALA A 114 8.50 17.74 -8.50
N GLU A 115 8.13 18.35 -9.62
CA GLU A 115 8.77 18.12 -10.91
C GLU A 115 10.27 18.54 -10.90
N GLN A 116 10.60 19.68 -10.27
CA GLN A 116 11.99 20.12 -10.09
C GLN A 116 12.79 19.14 -9.22
N MET A 117 12.15 18.44 -8.26
CA MET A 117 12.77 17.37 -7.48
C MET A 117 12.87 16.04 -8.25
N GLY A 118 12.43 15.99 -9.51
CA GLY A 118 12.46 14.79 -10.36
C GLY A 118 11.32 13.80 -10.09
N ALA A 119 10.23 14.25 -9.46
CA ALA A 119 9.07 13.40 -9.27
C ALA A 119 8.46 12.96 -10.62
N THR A 120 8.09 11.69 -10.71
CA THR A 120 7.41 11.10 -11.88
C THR A 120 5.92 10.90 -11.64
N GLU A 121 5.50 10.98 -10.38
CA GLU A 121 4.11 10.93 -9.95
C GLU A 121 3.84 11.85 -8.77
N VAL A 122 2.64 12.39 -8.72
CA VAL A 122 2.09 13.06 -7.53
C VAL A 122 0.99 12.18 -6.92
N HIS A 123 1.10 11.93 -5.63
CA HIS A 123 0.15 11.16 -4.84
C HIS A 123 -0.71 12.14 -4.04
N ILE A 124 -1.96 12.38 -4.47
CA ILE A 124 -2.83 13.42 -3.92
C ILE A 124 -4.01 12.78 -3.20
N VAL A 125 -4.04 12.91 -1.88
CA VAL A 125 -5.13 12.46 -1.01
C VAL A 125 -5.42 13.48 0.07
N GLY A 126 -6.62 13.46 0.64
CA GLY A 126 -6.97 14.39 1.72
C GLY A 126 -8.09 13.90 2.61
N GLY A 127 -8.52 14.76 3.52
CA GLY A 127 -9.72 14.55 4.31
C GLY A 127 -10.99 14.63 3.47
N PHE A 128 -12.08 14.07 3.98
CA PHE A 128 -13.42 14.19 3.38
C PHE A 128 -13.98 15.59 3.67
N HIS A 129 -13.59 16.55 2.87
CA HIS A 129 -14.00 17.94 3.08
C HIS A 129 -15.50 18.12 2.79
N PRO A 130 -16.32 18.56 3.75
CA PRO A 130 -17.79 18.51 3.64
C PRO A 130 -18.38 19.52 2.64
N ARG A 131 -17.61 20.45 2.11
CA ARG A 131 -18.09 21.56 1.26
C ARG A 131 -17.36 21.73 -0.06
N LEU A 132 -16.28 20.97 -0.33
CA LEU A 132 -15.61 21.08 -1.63
C LEU A 132 -16.46 20.45 -2.73
N PRO A 133 -16.83 21.21 -3.78
CA PRO A 133 -17.59 20.69 -4.90
C PRO A 133 -16.71 19.83 -5.80
N LEU A 134 -17.32 19.04 -6.68
CA LEU A 134 -16.58 18.17 -7.61
C LEU A 134 -15.68 18.97 -8.56
N GLU A 135 -16.10 20.16 -8.92
CA GLU A 135 -15.36 21.12 -9.77
C GLU A 135 -13.98 21.47 -9.16
N TYR A 136 -13.87 21.56 -7.85
CA TYR A 136 -12.57 21.77 -7.19
C TYR A 136 -11.52 20.70 -7.58
N TYR A 137 -11.93 19.43 -7.57
CA TYR A 137 -11.04 18.31 -7.92
C TYR A 137 -10.74 18.27 -9.42
N GLU A 138 -11.73 18.61 -10.25
CA GLU A 138 -11.50 18.72 -11.70
C GLU A 138 -10.52 19.85 -12.03
N ASP A 139 -10.70 21.02 -11.43
CA ASP A 139 -9.86 22.20 -11.68
C ASP A 139 -8.43 21.95 -11.19
N MET A 140 -8.26 21.27 -10.05
CA MET A 140 -6.97 20.81 -9.56
C MET A 140 -6.26 19.94 -10.61
N MET A 141 -6.92 18.91 -11.12
CA MET A 141 -6.32 17.99 -12.10
C MET A 141 -6.04 18.66 -13.44
N LYS A 142 -6.99 19.48 -13.94
CA LYS A 142 -6.83 20.25 -15.18
C LYS A 142 -5.65 21.23 -15.08
N SER A 143 -5.51 21.93 -13.95
CA SER A 143 -4.40 22.84 -13.70
C SER A 143 -3.05 22.11 -13.74
N ILE A 144 -2.94 20.98 -13.03
CA ILE A 144 -1.74 20.15 -13.06
C ILE A 144 -1.43 19.68 -14.48
N LYS A 145 -2.38 19.08 -15.18
CA LYS A 145 -2.16 18.57 -16.55
C LYS A 145 -1.80 19.64 -17.56
N LYS A 146 -2.31 20.85 -17.38
CA LYS A 146 -1.98 21.99 -18.25
C LYS A 146 -0.49 22.38 -18.12
N SER A 147 0.05 22.45 -16.90
CA SER A 147 1.42 22.90 -16.65
C SER A 147 2.43 21.73 -16.64
N HIS A 148 2.00 20.54 -16.22
CA HIS A 148 2.83 19.35 -16.01
C HIS A 148 2.25 18.10 -16.71
N PRO A 149 2.09 18.07 -18.05
CA PRO A 149 1.33 17.05 -18.78
C PRO A 149 1.92 15.63 -18.67
N LYS A 150 3.20 15.50 -18.38
CA LYS A 150 3.90 14.20 -18.27
C LYS A 150 3.80 13.57 -16.89
N LEU A 151 3.46 14.36 -15.87
CA LEU A 151 3.39 13.89 -14.50
C LEU A 151 2.16 13.01 -14.28
N ASN A 152 2.33 11.84 -13.68
CA ASN A 152 1.20 10.98 -13.35
C ASN A 152 0.46 11.54 -12.13
N ILE A 153 -0.85 11.75 -12.27
CA ILE A 153 -1.74 12.14 -11.18
C ILE A 153 -2.36 10.88 -10.59
N LYS A 154 -1.83 10.45 -9.45
CA LYS A 154 -2.41 9.40 -8.62
C LYS A 154 -3.19 10.07 -7.50
N ALA A 155 -4.51 10.15 -7.64
CA ALA A 155 -5.32 10.97 -6.73
C ALA A 155 -6.62 10.29 -6.32
N LEU A 156 -7.15 10.73 -5.19
CA LEU A 156 -8.43 10.36 -4.61
C LEU A 156 -8.61 8.86 -4.39
N THR A 157 -8.72 8.47 -3.14
CA THR A 157 -9.02 7.08 -2.77
C THR A 157 -10.45 6.69 -3.13
N ALA A 158 -10.73 5.40 -3.24
CA ALA A 158 -12.10 4.92 -3.43
C ALA A 158 -13.07 5.42 -2.34
N ALA A 159 -12.55 5.59 -1.13
CA ALA A 159 -13.34 6.15 -0.02
C ALA A 159 -13.68 7.62 -0.23
N GLU A 160 -12.77 8.43 -0.80
CA GLU A 160 -13.04 9.82 -1.20
C GLU A 160 -14.05 9.88 -2.35
N ILE A 161 -13.92 9.02 -3.37
CA ILE A 161 -14.90 8.93 -4.47
C ILE A 161 -16.30 8.59 -3.94
N HIS A 162 -16.40 7.60 -3.04
CA HIS A 162 -17.67 7.24 -2.41
C HIS A 162 -18.25 8.41 -1.60
N PHE A 163 -17.41 9.12 -0.83
CA PHE A 163 -17.85 10.31 -0.09
C PHE A 163 -18.37 11.40 -1.04
N LEU A 164 -17.65 11.71 -2.12
CA LEU A 164 -18.06 12.67 -3.13
C LEU A 164 -19.39 12.28 -3.79
N SER A 165 -19.64 11.00 -4.03
CA SER A 165 -20.91 10.54 -4.58
C SER A 165 -22.09 10.88 -3.66
N LYS A 166 -21.91 10.75 -2.35
CA LYS A 166 -22.92 11.14 -1.35
C LYS A 166 -23.10 12.65 -1.26
N LEU A 167 -21.98 13.39 -1.28
CA LEU A 167 -21.99 14.84 -1.16
C LEU A 167 -22.66 15.51 -2.38
N THR A 168 -22.31 15.05 -3.58
CA THR A 168 -22.76 15.67 -4.85
C THR A 168 -24.01 15.03 -5.43
N LYS A 169 -24.48 13.90 -4.89
CA LYS A 169 -25.58 13.07 -5.38
C LYS A 169 -25.36 12.53 -6.81
N ASN A 170 -24.11 12.46 -7.26
CA ASN A 170 -23.70 11.82 -8.50
C ASN A 170 -23.34 10.35 -8.25
N SER A 171 -23.44 9.50 -9.26
CA SER A 171 -22.92 8.13 -9.16
C SER A 171 -21.39 8.13 -9.09
N THR A 172 -20.80 7.10 -8.46
CA THR A 172 -19.33 6.91 -8.42
C THR A 172 -18.74 6.82 -9.82
N LYS A 173 -19.45 6.15 -10.74
CA LYS A 173 -19.08 6.04 -12.15
C LYS A 173 -19.03 7.40 -12.86
N GLU A 174 -19.99 8.27 -12.61
CA GLU A 174 -20.01 9.62 -13.17
C GLU A 174 -18.86 10.47 -12.65
N ILE A 175 -18.58 10.41 -11.34
CA ILE A 175 -17.45 11.11 -10.72
C ILE A 175 -16.14 10.62 -11.33
N LEU A 176 -15.92 9.31 -11.41
CA LEU A 176 -14.72 8.72 -12.01
C LEU A 176 -14.55 9.15 -13.47
N SER A 177 -15.64 9.19 -14.25
CA SER A 177 -15.60 9.64 -15.65
C SER A 177 -15.19 11.11 -15.78
N ARG A 178 -15.74 11.99 -14.95
CA ARG A 178 -15.40 13.41 -14.92
C ARG A 178 -13.96 13.64 -14.51
N LEU A 179 -13.50 12.96 -13.46
CA LEU A 179 -12.12 13.07 -12.97
C LEU A 179 -11.12 12.51 -13.98
N LYS A 180 -11.43 11.39 -14.65
CA LYS A 180 -10.61 10.85 -15.73
C LYS A 180 -10.46 11.85 -16.88
N THR A 181 -11.56 12.48 -17.28
CA THR A 181 -11.54 13.54 -18.30
C THR A 181 -10.74 14.76 -17.85
N ALA A 182 -10.72 15.07 -16.54
CA ALA A 182 -9.94 16.16 -15.96
C ALA A 182 -8.45 15.85 -15.84
N GLY A 183 -8.03 14.58 -15.94
CA GLY A 183 -6.62 14.18 -15.91
C GLY A 183 -6.21 13.19 -14.82
N LEU A 184 -7.18 12.53 -14.15
CA LEU A 184 -6.88 11.43 -13.23
C LEU A 184 -6.27 10.25 -13.99
N ASP A 185 -5.02 9.86 -13.66
CA ASP A 185 -4.33 8.75 -14.32
C ASP A 185 -4.46 7.43 -13.55
N SER A 186 -4.42 7.49 -12.22
CA SER A 186 -4.48 6.31 -11.35
C SER A 186 -4.99 6.66 -9.95
N MET A 187 -5.36 5.66 -9.17
CA MET A 187 -5.87 5.85 -7.81
C MET A 187 -4.96 5.23 -6.75
N PRO A 188 -4.82 5.88 -5.59
CA PRO A 188 -4.14 5.30 -4.43
C PRO A 188 -5.00 4.24 -3.75
N GLY A 189 -4.36 3.35 -2.98
CA GLY A 189 -5.04 2.25 -2.28
C GLY A 189 -5.63 2.61 -0.92
N GLY A 190 -5.40 3.82 -0.43
CA GLY A 190 -5.85 4.24 0.90
C GLY A 190 -7.37 4.13 1.10
N GLY A 191 -7.79 4.16 2.36
CA GLY A 191 -9.20 3.96 2.71
C GLY A 191 -9.67 2.50 2.67
N ALA A 192 -8.86 1.56 2.15
CA ALA A 192 -9.12 0.12 2.20
C ALA A 192 -9.09 -0.38 3.65
N GLU A 193 -8.09 0.01 4.39
CA GLU A 193 -7.77 -0.40 5.77
C GLU A 193 -7.82 -1.92 5.93
N LEU A 194 -8.91 -2.47 6.51
CA LEU A 194 -9.35 -3.86 6.43
C LEU A 194 -10.81 -3.91 6.00
N PHE A 195 -11.17 -4.90 5.16
CA PHE A 195 -12.52 -4.97 4.59
C PHE A 195 -13.53 -5.65 5.53
N HIS A 196 -13.05 -6.42 6.51
CA HIS A 196 -13.94 -7.15 7.42
C HIS A 196 -14.73 -6.18 8.30
N PRO A 197 -16.09 -6.26 8.33
CA PRO A 197 -16.94 -5.29 9.03
C PRO A 197 -16.60 -5.16 10.52
N GLU A 198 -16.34 -6.29 11.21
CA GLU A 198 -16.03 -6.30 12.65
C GLU A 198 -14.88 -5.35 13.02
N ILE A 199 -13.86 -5.27 12.18
CA ILE A 199 -12.71 -4.40 12.42
C ILE A 199 -12.96 -3.02 11.85
N ARG A 200 -13.47 -2.96 10.62
CA ARG A 200 -13.67 -1.70 9.92
C ARG A 200 -14.58 -0.75 10.71
N ASP A 201 -15.68 -1.24 11.27
CA ASP A 201 -16.63 -0.43 12.04
C ASP A 201 -16.00 0.12 13.34
N LYS A 202 -14.96 -0.54 13.87
CA LYS A 202 -14.23 -0.07 15.05
C LYS A 202 -13.19 0.98 14.75
N ILE A 203 -12.41 0.83 13.66
CA ILE A 203 -11.25 1.71 13.37
C ILE A 203 -11.59 2.88 12.46
N VAL A 204 -12.61 2.77 11.60
CA VAL A 204 -13.01 3.84 10.68
C VAL A 204 -14.45 4.29 10.94
N ARG A 205 -14.65 5.60 11.07
CA ARG A 205 -15.96 6.19 11.25
C ARG A 205 -16.27 7.14 10.09
N GLY A 206 -17.44 7.00 9.50
CA GLY A 206 -17.90 7.86 8.42
C GLY A 206 -17.31 7.56 7.04
N LYS A 207 -16.55 6.45 6.88
CA LYS A 207 -16.10 5.95 5.57
C LYS A 207 -17.07 4.90 5.01
N CYS A 208 -16.91 4.59 3.73
CA CYS A 208 -17.61 3.50 3.05
C CYS A 208 -17.30 2.13 3.67
N THR A 209 -18.18 1.16 3.49
CA THR A 209 -17.93 -0.23 3.86
C THR A 209 -16.79 -0.82 3.00
N GLY A 210 -16.24 -1.97 3.42
CA GLY A 210 -15.23 -2.68 2.62
C GLY A 210 -15.75 -3.06 1.23
N GLN A 211 -17.00 -3.51 1.14
CA GLN A 211 -17.62 -3.82 -0.15
C GLN A 211 -17.79 -2.59 -1.04
N GLN A 212 -18.26 -1.48 -0.50
CA GLN A 212 -18.39 -0.23 -1.26
C GLN A 212 -17.03 0.29 -1.77
N TRP A 213 -15.96 0.09 -1.00
CA TRP A 213 -14.61 0.41 -1.47
C TRP A 213 -14.22 -0.45 -2.68
N LEU A 214 -14.47 -1.77 -2.61
CA LEU A 214 -14.20 -2.71 -3.70
C LEU A 214 -15.04 -2.40 -4.94
N ASP A 215 -16.32 -2.04 -4.78
CA ASP A 215 -17.23 -1.68 -5.87
C ASP A 215 -16.71 -0.45 -6.64
N VAL A 216 -16.26 0.60 -5.93
CA VAL A 216 -15.67 1.80 -6.56
C VAL A 216 -14.40 1.47 -7.33
N ILE A 217 -13.53 0.62 -6.76
CA ILE A 217 -12.29 0.20 -7.44
C ILE A 217 -12.62 -0.65 -8.68
N GLU A 218 -13.59 -1.55 -8.59
CA GLU A 218 -14.04 -2.32 -9.76
C GLU A 218 -14.54 -1.40 -10.88
N GLU A 219 -15.35 -0.38 -10.56
CA GLU A 219 -15.78 0.61 -11.53
C GLU A 219 -14.59 1.37 -12.15
N ALA A 220 -13.63 1.81 -11.34
CA ALA A 220 -12.42 2.49 -11.81
C ALA A 220 -11.60 1.60 -12.76
N HIS A 221 -11.36 0.34 -12.38
CA HIS A 221 -10.63 -0.62 -13.20
C HIS A 221 -11.32 -0.89 -14.54
N ASN A 222 -12.65 -1.06 -14.54
CA ASN A 222 -13.45 -1.25 -15.76
C ASN A 222 -13.42 -0.04 -16.68
N MET A 223 -13.08 1.13 -16.16
CA MET A 223 -12.86 2.37 -16.92
C MET A 223 -11.39 2.54 -17.35
N GLY A 224 -10.51 1.58 -17.02
CA GLY A 224 -9.06 1.66 -17.32
C GLY A 224 -8.29 2.59 -16.39
N ILE A 225 -8.82 2.91 -15.20
CA ILE A 225 -8.11 3.63 -14.15
C ILE A 225 -7.55 2.59 -13.18
N GLN A 226 -6.25 2.32 -13.26
CA GLN A 226 -5.57 1.38 -12.36
C GLN A 226 -5.39 1.96 -10.96
N SER A 227 -5.23 1.10 -9.96
CA SER A 227 -5.04 1.54 -8.58
C SER A 227 -4.00 0.71 -7.82
N ASN A 228 -3.46 1.31 -6.76
CA ASN A 228 -2.85 0.52 -5.69
C ASN A 228 -3.94 -0.07 -4.79
N VAL A 229 -3.56 -1.01 -3.93
CA VAL A 229 -4.38 -1.42 -2.79
C VAL A 229 -3.52 -1.42 -1.53
N THR A 230 -4.11 -1.03 -0.39
CA THR A 230 -3.44 -1.05 0.92
C THR A 230 -4.13 -2.03 1.85
N MET A 231 -3.38 -2.50 2.84
CA MET A 231 -3.88 -3.29 3.96
C MET A 231 -3.31 -2.70 5.25
N LEU A 232 -4.14 -2.13 6.11
CA LEU A 232 -3.70 -1.61 7.41
C LEU A 232 -3.68 -2.78 8.41
N TYR A 233 -2.55 -2.96 9.10
CA TYR A 233 -2.37 -4.03 10.08
C TYR A 233 -1.60 -3.55 11.30
N GLY A 234 -1.58 -4.38 12.35
CA GLY A 234 -0.84 -4.09 13.59
C GLY A 234 -1.63 -3.25 14.59
N HIS A 235 -2.98 -3.33 14.56
CA HIS A 235 -3.86 -2.64 15.50
C HIS A 235 -4.69 -3.64 16.34
N ILE A 236 -5.99 -3.83 16.02
CA ILE A 236 -6.92 -4.71 16.77
C ILE A 236 -7.39 -5.91 15.94
N GLU A 237 -6.82 -6.11 14.78
CA GLU A 237 -7.18 -7.19 13.88
C GLU A 237 -6.70 -8.56 14.39
N LYS A 238 -7.31 -9.60 13.83
CA LYS A 238 -6.92 -11.00 14.01
C LYS A 238 -6.42 -11.57 12.68
N PRO A 239 -5.72 -12.73 12.70
CA PRO A 239 -5.27 -13.42 11.48
C PRO A 239 -6.36 -13.56 10.41
N GLU A 240 -7.58 -13.89 10.83
CA GLU A 240 -8.74 -14.10 9.94
C GLU A 240 -9.06 -12.85 9.10
N HIS A 241 -8.91 -11.67 9.68
CA HIS A 241 -9.20 -10.41 9.00
C HIS A 241 -8.16 -10.07 7.93
N ILE A 242 -6.90 -10.43 8.18
CA ILE A 242 -5.80 -10.27 7.21
C ILE A 242 -6.04 -11.20 6.01
N ILE A 243 -6.37 -12.47 6.26
CA ILE A 243 -6.59 -13.45 5.19
C ILE A 243 -7.85 -13.09 4.37
N ASP A 244 -8.95 -12.69 5.02
CA ASP A 244 -10.16 -12.21 4.35
C ASP A 244 -9.84 -11.04 3.39
N HIS A 245 -9.03 -10.08 3.85
CA HIS A 245 -8.62 -8.93 3.05
C HIS A 245 -7.80 -9.34 1.81
N LEU A 246 -6.78 -10.20 2.00
CA LEU A 246 -5.94 -10.67 0.90
C LEU A 246 -6.73 -11.48 -0.14
N ILE A 247 -7.68 -12.31 0.30
CA ILE A 247 -8.55 -13.07 -0.62
C ILE A 247 -9.44 -12.12 -1.43
N LYS A 248 -10.07 -11.12 -0.79
CA LYS A 248 -10.91 -10.15 -1.51
C LYS A 248 -10.12 -9.35 -2.55
N ILE A 249 -8.88 -8.96 -2.24
CA ILE A 249 -7.97 -8.34 -3.22
C ILE A 249 -7.71 -9.30 -4.39
N ARG A 250 -7.36 -10.55 -4.09
CA ARG A 250 -7.07 -11.56 -5.09
C ARG A 250 -8.23 -11.79 -6.05
N GLU A 251 -9.44 -11.95 -5.51
CA GLU A 251 -10.63 -12.20 -6.33
C GLU A 251 -10.97 -10.98 -7.21
N LEU A 252 -10.86 -9.76 -6.69
CA LEU A 252 -11.05 -8.57 -7.51
C LEU A 252 -9.95 -8.43 -8.58
N GLN A 253 -8.70 -8.72 -8.24
CA GLN A 253 -7.59 -8.69 -9.21
C GLN A 253 -7.77 -9.71 -10.34
N LYS A 254 -8.22 -10.93 -10.04
CA LYS A 254 -8.55 -11.93 -11.06
C LYS A 254 -9.62 -11.43 -12.03
N LYS A 255 -10.59 -10.67 -11.53
CA LYS A 255 -11.69 -10.12 -12.32
C LYS A 255 -11.29 -8.94 -13.20
N THR A 256 -10.46 -8.05 -12.66
CA THR A 256 -10.23 -6.72 -13.28
C THR A 256 -8.80 -6.50 -13.79
N HIS A 257 -7.81 -7.20 -13.23
CA HIS A 257 -6.38 -6.99 -13.48
C HIS A 257 -5.93 -5.53 -13.28
N GLY A 258 -6.64 -4.76 -12.46
CA GLY A 258 -6.44 -3.31 -12.32
C GLY A 258 -5.57 -2.89 -11.14
N PHE A 259 -5.31 -3.75 -10.16
CA PHE A 259 -4.37 -3.43 -9.09
C PHE A 259 -2.93 -3.46 -9.58
N ILE A 260 -2.18 -2.42 -9.25
CA ILE A 260 -0.78 -2.22 -9.62
C ILE A 260 0.14 -2.91 -8.60
N THR A 261 -0.15 -2.71 -7.30
CA THR A 261 0.63 -3.27 -6.18
C THR A 261 -0.22 -3.33 -4.91
N LEU A 262 0.09 -4.30 -4.04
CA LEU A 262 -0.33 -4.26 -2.64
C LEU A 262 0.73 -3.56 -1.79
N ILE A 263 0.30 -2.66 -0.92
CA ILE A 263 1.11 -1.97 0.08
C ILE A 263 0.58 -2.30 1.46
N PRO A 264 1.15 -3.27 2.20
CA PRO A 264 0.87 -3.45 3.61
C PRO A 264 1.32 -2.20 4.39
N LEU A 265 0.40 -1.58 5.11
CA LEU A 265 0.63 -0.38 5.92
C LEU A 265 0.60 -0.76 7.39
N LYS A 266 1.74 -0.61 8.06
CA LYS A 266 1.81 -0.76 9.51
C LYS A 266 1.07 0.38 10.18
N PHE A 267 0.20 0.05 11.14
CA PHE A 267 -0.45 1.05 11.99
C PHE A 267 0.61 1.79 12.84
N SER A 268 0.53 3.11 12.84
CA SER A 268 1.32 3.96 13.73
C SER A 268 0.46 4.41 14.88
N LEU A 269 0.91 4.13 16.10
CA LEU A 269 0.14 4.31 17.34
C LEU A 269 0.00 5.79 17.72
N ASP A 270 1.08 6.56 17.59
CA ASP A 270 1.20 7.89 18.16
C ASP A 270 0.12 8.86 17.65
N ASN A 271 -0.46 9.62 18.58
CA ASN A 271 -1.46 10.66 18.32
C ASN A 271 -2.80 10.15 17.76
N THR A 272 -3.14 8.87 17.96
CA THR A 272 -4.41 8.28 17.52
C THR A 272 -5.41 8.14 18.66
N GLU A 273 -6.72 8.08 18.33
CA GLU A 273 -7.75 7.79 19.34
C GLU A 273 -7.61 6.34 19.87
N LEU A 274 -7.11 5.40 19.06
CA LEU A 274 -6.88 4.01 19.51
C LEU A 274 -5.84 3.95 20.64
N GLU A 275 -4.81 4.79 20.58
CA GLU A 275 -3.84 4.97 21.66
C GLU A 275 -4.50 5.60 22.90
N GLN A 276 -5.17 6.74 22.69
CA GLN A 276 -5.79 7.52 23.78
C GLN A 276 -6.85 6.72 24.55
N GLN A 277 -7.57 5.84 23.88
CA GLN A 277 -8.59 4.96 24.46
C GLN A 277 -8.01 3.63 24.97
N HIS A 278 -6.70 3.43 24.92
CA HIS A 278 -6.00 2.20 25.30
C HIS A 278 -6.51 0.93 24.59
N LEU A 279 -7.05 1.07 23.39
CA LEU A 279 -7.47 -0.06 22.55
C LEU A 279 -6.25 -0.73 21.87
N VAL A 280 -5.21 0.02 21.62
CA VAL A 280 -3.89 -0.46 21.18
C VAL A 280 -2.86 0.20 22.08
N ASN A 281 -2.01 -0.59 22.74
CA ASN A 281 -1.03 -0.08 23.70
C ASN A 281 0.40 -0.13 23.19
N ASN A 282 0.68 -0.92 22.15
CA ASN A 282 2.00 -1.07 21.58
C ASN A 282 1.89 -1.27 20.06
N GLU A 283 2.90 -0.80 19.32
CA GLU A 283 3.04 -1.21 17.91
C GLU A 283 3.32 -2.72 17.81
N CYS A 284 2.91 -3.33 16.71
CA CYS A 284 3.22 -4.73 16.45
C CYS A 284 4.73 -4.96 16.28
N SER A 285 5.19 -6.17 16.52
CA SER A 285 6.60 -6.52 16.43
C SER A 285 7.10 -6.48 14.98
N SER A 286 8.42 -6.24 14.82
CA SER A 286 9.06 -6.33 13.51
C SER A 286 8.95 -7.72 12.86
N LEU A 287 8.86 -8.78 13.67
CA LEU A 287 8.60 -10.13 13.14
C LEU A 287 7.21 -10.26 12.54
N TYR A 288 6.21 -9.58 13.12
CA TYR A 288 4.87 -9.53 12.55
C TYR A 288 4.87 -8.76 11.22
N ASP A 289 5.58 -7.63 11.14
CA ASP A 289 5.77 -6.85 9.90
C ASP A 289 6.34 -7.73 8.77
N LEU A 290 7.37 -8.52 9.07
CA LEU A 290 8.00 -9.43 8.11
C LEU A 290 7.08 -10.58 7.72
N LYS A 291 6.30 -11.12 8.68
CA LYS A 291 5.30 -12.17 8.43
C LYS A 291 4.21 -11.67 7.49
N ILE A 292 3.67 -10.47 7.71
CA ILE A 292 2.67 -9.84 6.84
C ILE A 292 3.20 -9.66 5.41
N THR A 293 4.45 -9.23 5.26
CA THR A 293 5.08 -9.10 3.94
C THR A 293 5.17 -10.45 3.22
N ALA A 294 5.68 -11.48 3.92
CA ALA A 294 5.81 -12.84 3.38
C ALA A 294 4.45 -13.45 3.01
N LEU A 295 3.47 -13.33 3.90
CA LEU A 295 2.12 -13.82 3.67
C LEU A 295 1.44 -13.12 2.49
N SER A 296 1.58 -11.80 2.37
CA SER A 296 1.06 -11.04 1.24
C SER A 296 1.64 -11.55 -0.09
N ARG A 297 2.94 -11.84 -0.13
CA ARG A 297 3.60 -12.42 -1.30
C ARG A 297 2.99 -13.77 -1.68
N LEU A 298 2.83 -14.67 -0.69
CA LEU A 298 2.39 -16.03 -0.94
C LEU A 298 0.90 -16.11 -1.30
N MET A 299 0.05 -15.36 -0.60
CA MET A 299 -1.40 -15.33 -0.86
C MET A 299 -1.78 -14.70 -2.21
N LEU A 300 -0.95 -13.80 -2.74
CA LEU A 300 -1.20 -13.08 -3.99
C LEU A 300 -0.32 -13.54 -5.16
N ALA A 301 0.49 -14.59 -4.96
CA ALA A 301 1.37 -15.13 -6.00
C ALA A 301 0.59 -15.43 -7.30
N ASN A 302 1.21 -15.11 -8.44
CA ASN A 302 0.65 -15.27 -9.79
C ASN A 302 -0.58 -14.39 -10.11
N VAL A 303 -1.13 -13.63 -9.15
CA VAL A 303 -2.30 -12.77 -9.35
C VAL A 303 -1.93 -11.30 -9.23
N LEU A 304 -1.23 -10.91 -8.16
CA LEU A 304 -0.70 -9.57 -7.95
C LEU A 304 0.78 -9.67 -7.54
N ASN A 305 1.67 -9.49 -8.53
CA ASN A 305 3.09 -9.82 -8.36
C ASN A 305 3.91 -8.72 -7.65
N ASN A 306 3.38 -7.51 -7.54
CA ASN A 306 4.09 -6.42 -6.88
C ASN A 306 3.63 -6.30 -5.42
N ILE A 307 4.57 -6.49 -4.48
CA ILE A 307 4.37 -6.26 -3.05
C ILE A 307 5.32 -5.16 -2.62
N SER A 308 4.76 -4.01 -2.27
CA SER A 308 5.54 -2.82 -1.92
C SER A 308 5.75 -2.73 -0.41
N VAL A 309 6.99 -2.53 -0.01
CA VAL A 309 7.40 -2.31 1.39
C VAL A 309 7.37 -0.81 1.67
N TYR A 310 6.52 -0.36 2.58
CA TYR A 310 6.42 1.06 2.93
C TYR A 310 7.46 1.43 3.98
N TRP A 311 8.67 1.77 3.52
CA TRP A 311 9.83 2.07 4.37
C TRP A 311 9.59 3.22 5.36
N VAL A 312 8.67 4.16 5.07
CA VAL A 312 8.29 5.25 5.99
C VAL A 312 7.74 4.71 7.31
N ALA A 313 6.91 3.66 7.25
CA ALA A 313 6.35 3.02 8.44
C ALA A 313 7.33 2.07 9.13
N TYR A 314 8.15 1.36 8.34
CA TYR A 314 9.08 0.34 8.84
C TYR A 314 10.39 0.91 9.37
N GLY A 315 10.79 2.10 8.88
CA GLY A 315 12.17 2.55 8.92
C GLY A 315 13.04 1.82 7.87
N LYS A 316 14.11 2.48 7.45
CA LYS A 316 14.95 2.00 6.31
C LYS A 316 15.55 0.61 6.55
N LYS A 317 16.03 0.32 7.78
CA LYS A 317 16.67 -0.98 8.10
C LYS A 317 15.71 -2.15 8.02
N LEU A 318 14.51 -2.04 8.61
CA LEU A 318 13.53 -3.11 8.55
C LEU A 318 12.97 -3.29 7.14
N ALA A 319 12.85 -2.20 6.38
CA ALA A 319 12.45 -2.26 4.99
C ALA A 319 13.42 -3.07 4.12
N GLN A 320 14.74 -2.95 4.35
CA GLN A 320 15.75 -3.81 3.69
C GLN A 320 15.51 -5.30 4.00
N VAL A 321 15.24 -5.64 5.26
CA VAL A 321 14.94 -7.02 5.66
C VAL A 321 13.64 -7.51 5.01
N ALA A 322 12.59 -6.67 4.96
CA ALA A 322 11.32 -7.02 4.34
C ALA A 322 11.43 -7.30 2.84
N LEU A 323 12.39 -6.68 2.13
CA LEU A 323 12.71 -7.03 0.75
C LEU A 323 13.20 -8.47 0.59
N SER A 324 13.84 -9.05 1.61
CA SER A 324 14.22 -10.46 1.67
C SER A 324 13.13 -11.37 2.27
N ASN A 325 11.95 -10.83 2.53
CA ASN A 325 10.76 -11.55 3.00
C ASN A 325 9.61 -11.48 1.97
N GLY A 326 9.93 -11.37 0.69
CA GLY A 326 8.93 -11.37 -0.40
C GLY A 326 8.59 -9.98 -0.95
N GLY A 327 9.10 -8.88 -0.37
CA GLY A 327 8.96 -7.53 -0.91
C GLY A 327 9.73 -7.33 -2.22
N SER A 328 9.19 -6.53 -3.13
CA SER A 328 9.79 -6.28 -4.46
C SER A 328 9.88 -4.80 -4.83
N ASP A 329 9.34 -3.91 -4.01
CA ASP A 329 9.25 -2.48 -4.29
C ASP A 329 9.32 -1.68 -2.98
N LEU A 330 9.90 -0.48 -2.99
CA LEU A 330 10.01 0.43 -1.85
C LEU A 330 9.01 1.60 -1.90
N VAL A 331 7.93 1.46 -2.68
CA VAL A 331 6.93 2.50 -2.93
C VAL A 331 7.53 3.70 -3.67
N GLY A 332 8.34 4.51 -2.99
CA GLY A 332 8.99 5.67 -3.59
C GLY A 332 9.66 6.59 -2.57
N THR A 333 10.08 7.77 -3.05
CA THR A 333 10.81 8.76 -2.26
C THR A 333 9.99 9.38 -1.12
N ALA A 334 8.67 9.32 -1.21
CA ALA A 334 7.72 9.87 -0.21
C ALA A 334 8.00 11.36 0.14
N PHE A 335 8.42 12.17 -0.84
CA PHE A 335 8.62 13.59 -0.62
C PHE A 335 7.32 14.23 -0.10
N SER A 336 7.42 15.06 0.95
CA SER A 336 6.30 15.78 1.56
C SER A 336 5.16 14.90 2.11
N GLU A 337 5.46 13.70 2.62
CA GLU A 337 4.47 12.84 3.27
C GLU A 337 4.06 13.41 4.62
N GLU A 338 2.78 13.76 4.78
CA GLU A 338 2.24 14.45 5.96
C GLU A 338 1.50 13.52 6.93
N ILE A 339 0.91 12.42 6.45
CA ILE A 339 0.05 11.55 7.25
C ILE A 339 0.89 10.79 8.29
N TYR A 340 1.97 10.15 7.85
CA TYR A 340 2.90 9.48 8.76
C TYR A 340 3.74 10.46 9.58
N ARG A 341 3.99 11.68 9.05
CA ARG A 341 4.61 12.75 9.83
C ARG A 341 3.74 13.17 11.01
N ALA A 342 2.42 13.27 10.83
CA ALA A 342 1.47 13.53 11.91
C ALA A 342 1.48 12.45 12.99
N ALA A 343 1.83 11.21 12.62
CA ALA A 343 2.05 10.08 13.52
C ALA A 343 3.53 9.92 13.95
N GLY A 344 4.33 10.99 13.92
CA GLY A 344 5.70 11.02 14.47
C GLY A 344 6.78 10.31 13.67
N LYS A 345 6.52 9.89 12.41
CA LYS A 345 7.50 9.15 11.60
C LYS A 345 8.32 10.09 10.70
N PRO A 346 9.64 9.82 10.50
CA PRO A 346 10.45 10.57 9.54
C PRO A 346 10.01 10.21 8.11
N THR A 347 9.82 11.22 7.27
CA THR A 347 9.28 11.07 5.92
C THR A 347 10.18 11.80 4.91
N ALA A 348 10.67 11.15 3.97
CA ALA A 348 11.38 11.50 2.75
C ALA A 348 12.72 10.76 2.61
N SER A 349 13.00 10.30 1.41
CA SER A 349 14.29 9.72 1.01
C SER A 349 14.60 10.14 -0.43
N SER A 350 15.89 10.27 -0.77
CA SER A 350 16.26 10.50 -2.16
C SER A 350 16.24 9.21 -2.98
N VAL A 351 16.22 9.36 -4.30
CA VAL A 351 16.36 8.24 -5.24
C VAL A 351 17.67 7.49 -5.02
N GLU A 352 18.76 8.23 -4.75
CA GLU A 352 20.10 7.68 -4.49
C GLU A 352 20.16 6.89 -3.19
N GLU A 353 19.50 7.37 -2.13
CA GLU A 353 19.42 6.64 -0.87
C GLU A 353 18.64 5.33 -1.02
N LEU A 354 17.50 5.34 -1.72
CA LEU A 354 16.72 4.13 -1.99
C LEU A 354 17.52 3.13 -2.84
N ALA A 355 18.24 3.62 -3.87
CA ALA A 355 19.11 2.78 -4.67
C ALA A 355 20.23 2.16 -3.84
N THR A 356 20.84 2.93 -2.93
CA THR A 356 21.89 2.44 -2.02
C THR A 356 21.35 1.35 -1.09
N MET A 357 20.19 1.55 -0.47
CA MET A 357 19.54 0.54 0.38
C MET A 357 19.35 -0.81 -0.34
N VAL A 358 18.97 -0.75 -1.62
CA VAL A 358 18.77 -1.97 -2.43
C VAL A 358 20.10 -2.64 -2.77
N LYS A 359 21.15 -1.87 -3.12
CA LYS A 359 22.49 -2.42 -3.39
C LYS A 359 23.12 -3.09 -2.18
N GLU A 360 22.92 -2.54 -0.97
CA GLU A 360 23.46 -3.08 0.28
C GLU A 360 22.95 -4.50 0.59
N ILE A 361 21.77 -4.87 0.09
CA ILE A 361 21.23 -6.25 0.23
C ILE A 361 21.54 -7.13 -1.01
N GLY A 362 22.43 -6.70 -1.91
CA GLY A 362 22.86 -7.47 -3.07
C GLY A 362 21.82 -7.56 -4.20
N ARG A 363 20.85 -6.61 -4.25
CA ARG A 363 19.81 -6.59 -5.29
C ARG A 363 19.98 -5.41 -6.25
N SER A 364 19.28 -5.44 -7.39
CA SER A 364 19.39 -4.45 -8.46
C SER A 364 18.33 -3.35 -8.30
N PRO A 365 18.71 -2.10 -7.98
CA PRO A 365 17.75 -1.01 -7.86
C PRO A 365 17.31 -0.45 -9.21
N ALA A 366 16.02 -0.14 -9.34
CA ALA A 366 15.45 0.51 -10.50
C ALA A 366 14.38 1.53 -10.13
N GLN A 367 14.48 2.72 -10.70
CA GLN A 367 13.40 3.70 -10.65
C GLN A 367 12.33 3.33 -11.67
N ARG A 368 11.08 3.33 -11.24
CA ARG A 368 9.90 3.01 -12.06
C ARG A 368 8.94 4.19 -12.21
N ASN A 369 8.07 4.11 -13.22
CA ASN A 369 6.85 4.92 -13.26
C ASN A 369 5.73 4.30 -12.40
N THR A 370 4.58 4.93 -12.36
CA THR A 370 3.39 4.47 -11.62
C THR A 370 2.95 3.04 -11.99
N HIS A 371 3.07 2.66 -13.26
CA HIS A 371 2.63 1.38 -13.81
C HIS A 371 3.76 0.31 -13.88
N PHE A 372 4.78 0.46 -13.04
CA PHE A 372 5.94 -0.43 -12.94
C PHE A 372 6.82 -0.54 -14.21
N GLY A 373 6.67 0.37 -15.17
CA GLY A 373 7.63 0.53 -16.25
C GLY A 373 8.97 1.09 -15.74
N ILE A 374 10.09 0.43 -16.05
CA ILE A 374 11.42 0.86 -15.61
C ILE A 374 11.82 2.12 -16.38
N LEU A 375 12.19 3.17 -15.63
CA LEU A 375 12.67 4.45 -16.14
C LEU A 375 14.20 4.55 -16.11
N LYS A 376 14.82 4.03 -15.04
CA LYS A 376 16.28 4.08 -14.83
C LYS A 376 16.73 2.89 -13.97
N GLN A 377 17.86 2.30 -14.33
CA GLN A 377 18.61 1.34 -13.50
C GLN A 377 19.82 2.01 -12.86
N PHE A 378 20.29 1.52 -11.70
CA PHE A 378 21.37 2.13 -10.93
C PHE A 378 22.55 1.19 -10.75
#